data_3ac330c07988b7b04a95fc6df179845f
#
_entry.id   3ac330c07988b7b04a95fc6df179845f
#
_cell.length_a   1.000
_cell.length_b   1.000
_cell.length_c   1.000
_cell.angle_alpha   90.00
_cell.angle_beta   90.00
_cell.angle_gamma   90.00
#
_symmetry.space_group_name_H-M   'P 1'
#
loop_
_entity.id
_entity.type
_entity.pdbx_description
1 polymer ?
#
loop_
_entity_poly.entity_id
_entity_poly.type
_entity_poly.pdbx_seq_one_letter_code
_entity_poly.pdbx_strand_id
1 'polypeptide(L)'
;MKFYIILLFMIIAILSFSQTAPKLFMPKVFEGLPNIRDIAISPNNEEIYFTIDDYKYKIGVIACIQKQKNGWSKPKVVSFSGNFRDIEPAFSSDGNILYFSSNRPLDKDSTTIKDYDIWYVERNNSKSPWSSPKNLGKPINTTGDEFYPSITENGDIYFTSSREGTKGKEDIFVSRLKNNAYTKPESLSEGVNTANYEFNAYVSPKEDFIIFTSIRKGEGSGRGDLYISFKEKNKKWSKAILLETISSSALDYCPFVDIKNNKLYFTSSRSAIKNYYSKRLSYSDILRIYNEEPSGKSRLYTIPFVIENFKKQ
;
A
#
# COMPACT_ATOMS: atom_id res chain seq x y z
N MET A 1 67.13 -13.13 -23.75
CA MET A 1 65.85 -13.56 -23.21
C MET A 1 65.06 -12.31 -22.71
N LYS A 2 64.08 -11.87 -23.48
CA LYS A 2 63.24 -10.72 -23.11
C LYS A 2 61.96 -11.27 -22.51
N PHE A 3 61.73 -11.02 -21.20
CA PHE A 3 60.48 -11.35 -20.52
C PHE A 3 59.46 -10.27 -20.85
N TYR A 4 58.33 -10.64 -21.52
CA TYR A 4 57.17 -9.82 -21.68
C TYR A 4 56.21 -10.08 -20.50
N ILE A 5 56.03 -9.07 -19.64
CA ILE A 5 54.99 -9.08 -18.61
C ILE A 5 53.71 -8.66 -19.28
N ILE A 6 52.77 -9.60 -19.42
CA ILE A 6 51.37 -9.33 -19.86
C ILE A 6 50.60 -8.88 -18.64
N LEU A 7 50.27 -7.58 -18.57
CA LEU A 7 49.40 -7.00 -17.55
C LEU A 7 47.96 -7.25 -18.01
N LEU A 8 47.29 -8.22 -17.37
CA LEU A 8 45.86 -8.51 -17.59
C LEU A 8 45.03 -7.51 -16.81
N PHE A 9 44.50 -6.48 -17.48
CA PHE A 9 43.51 -5.58 -16.88
C PHE A 9 42.16 -6.29 -16.79
N MET A 10 41.80 -6.76 -15.60
CA MET A 10 40.43 -7.20 -15.28
C MET A 10 39.53 -5.96 -15.22
N ILE A 11 38.77 -5.70 -16.28
CA ILE A 11 37.70 -4.69 -16.26
C ILE A 11 36.56 -5.29 -15.45
N ILE A 12 36.48 -4.92 -14.17
CA ILE A 12 35.29 -5.17 -13.36
C ILE A 12 34.24 -4.19 -13.85
N ALA A 13 33.36 -4.66 -14.71
CA ALA A 13 32.13 -3.93 -15.06
C ALA A 13 31.25 -3.84 -13.80
N ILE A 14 31.36 -2.74 -13.08
CA ILE A 14 30.39 -2.36 -12.05
C ILE A 14 29.11 -2.06 -12.82
N LEU A 15 28.21 -3.02 -12.89
CA LEU A 15 26.83 -2.79 -13.32
C LEU A 15 26.19 -1.87 -12.26
N SER A 16 26.34 -0.57 -12.45
CA SER A 16 25.52 0.41 -11.76
C SER A 16 24.08 0.13 -12.20
N PHE A 17 23.31 -0.59 -11.40
CA PHE A 17 21.88 -0.61 -11.52
C PHE A 17 21.42 0.83 -11.27
N SER A 18 21.22 1.60 -12.32
CA SER A 18 20.50 2.86 -12.25
C SER A 18 19.12 2.53 -11.70
N GLN A 19 18.91 2.77 -10.42
CA GLN A 19 17.58 2.62 -9.82
C GLN A 19 16.66 3.62 -10.49
N THR A 20 15.71 3.11 -11.27
CA THR A 20 14.76 3.95 -12.01
C THR A 20 13.84 4.65 -11.01
N ALA A 21 13.66 5.97 -11.17
CA ALA A 21 12.73 6.73 -10.33
C ALA A 21 11.29 6.19 -10.46
N PRO A 22 10.47 6.29 -9.39
CA PRO A 22 9.08 5.91 -9.44
C PRO A 22 8.31 6.64 -10.54
N LYS A 23 7.42 5.94 -11.23
CA LYS A 23 6.58 6.47 -12.30
C LYS A 23 5.12 6.46 -11.90
N LEU A 24 4.36 7.47 -12.32
CA LEU A 24 2.91 7.47 -12.19
C LEU A 24 2.31 6.21 -12.83
N PHE A 25 1.45 5.54 -12.10
CA PHE A 25 0.74 4.37 -12.58
C PHE A 25 -0.56 4.78 -13.28
N MET A 26 -0.72 4.43 -14.52
CA MET A 26 -1.92 4.65 -15.36
C MET A 26 -2.50 6.09 -15.30
N PRO A 27 -1.72 7.17 -15.49
CA PRO A 27 -2.20 8.54 -15.27
C PRO A 27 -3.43 8.90 -16.10
N LYS A 28 -3.56 8.35 -17.32
CA LYS A 28 -4.73 8.60 -18.19
C LYS A 28 -6.02 7.94 -17.69
N VAL A 29 -5.92 6.80 -16.99
CA VAL A 29 -7.09 6.09 -16.44
C VAL A 29 -7.64 6.85 -15.24
N PHE A 30 -6.77 7.49 -14.49
CA PHE A 30 -7.09 8.20 -13.25
C PHE A 30 -7.19 9.73 -13.42
N GLU A 31 -7.13 10.22 -14.66
CA GLU A 31 -7.26 11.64 -14.95
C GLU A 31 -8.58 12.22 -14.43
N GLY A 32 -8.51 13.41 -13.83
CA GLY A 32 -9.69 14.11 -13.29
C GLY A 32 -10.18 13.60 -11.92
N LEU A 33 -9.68 12.47 -11.43
CA LEU A 33 -10.04 12.01 -10.08
C LEU A 33 -9.37 12.84 -8.99
N PRO A 34 -9.98 12.97 -7.79
CA PRO A 34 -9.37 13.67 -6.64
C PRO A 34 -8.14 12.93 -6.13
N ASN A 35 -8.09 12.45 -4.91
CA ASN A 35 -7.02 11.59 -4.43
C ASN A 35 -7.30 10.12 -4.80
N ILE A 36 -6.23 9.39 -5.15
CA ILE A 36 -6.28 7.95 -5.40
C ILE A 36 -5.21 7.28 -4.56
N ARG A 37 -5.58 6.24 -3.84
CA ARG A 37 -4.69 5.50 -2.95
C ARG A 37 -5.03 4.00 -2.90
N ASP A 38 -4.21 3.21 -2.22
CA ASP A 38 -4.49 1.82 -1.78
C ASP A 38 -4.81 0.88 -2.94
N ILE A 39 -3.82 0.51 -3.71
CA ILE A 39 -4.01 -0.43 -4.81
C ILE A 39 -4.10 -1.89 -4.33
N ALA A 40 -5.07 -2.65 -4.83
CA ALA A 40 -5.14 -4.10 -4.73
C ALA A 40 -5.35 -4.70 -6.12
N ILE A 41 -4.46 -5.57 -6.54
CA ILE A 41 -4.54 -6.27 -7.82
C ILE A 41 -5.05 -7.70 -7.56
N SER A 42 -6.07 -8.12 -8.30
CA SER A 42 -6.60 -9.48 -8.16
C SER A 42 -5.53 -10.54 -8.54
N PRO A 43 -5.53 -11.73 -7.93
CA PRO A 43 -4.50 -12.76 -8.18
C PRO A 43 -4.38 -13.21 -9.65
N ASN A 44 -5.47 -13.07 -10.43
CA ASN A 44 -5.48 -13.34 -11.87
C ASN A 44 -5.06 -12.13 -12.74
N ASN A 45 -4.76 -10.96 -12.13
CA ASN A 45 -4.41 -9.71 -12.81
C ASN A 45 -5.48 -9.18 -13.80
N GLU A 46 -6.75 -9.48 -13.56
CA GLU A 46 -7.86 -9.03 -14.40
C GLU A 46 -8.62 -7.84 -13.79
N GLU A 47 -8.43 -7.56 -12.49
CA GLU A 47 -9.11 -6.51 -11.75
C GLU A 47 -8.11 -5.73 -10.89
N ILE A 48 -8.28 -4.41 -10.83
CA ILE A 48 -7.53 -3.53 -9.92
C ILE A 48 -8.54 -2.73 -9.11
N TYR A 49 -8.47 -2.85 -7.80
CA TYR A 49 -9.27 -2.10 -6.84
C TYR A 49 -8.41 -1.03 -6.21
N PHE A 50 -8.99 0.09 -5.88
CA PHE A 50 -8.31 1.24 -5.28
C PHE A 50 -9.32 2.15 -4.60
N THR A 51 -8.82 3.02 -3.71
CA THR A 51 -9.65 4.03 -3.05
C THR A 51 -9.62 5.34 -3.81
N ILE A 52 -10.77 5.98 -3.96
CA ILE A 52 -10.94 7.38 -4.36
C ILE A 52 -11.34 8.17 -3.11
N ASP A 53 -10.52 9.14 -2.71
CA ASP A 53 -10.75 9.99 -1.53
C ASP A 53 -10.95 11.46 -1.92
N ASP A 54 -11.79 12.19 -1.17
CA ASP A 54 -11.82 13.63 -1.25
C ASP A 54 -10.68 14.29 -0.44
N TYR A 55 -10.48 15.61 -0.63
CA TYR A 55 -9.37 16.34 0.02
C TYR A 55 -9.51 16.46 1.55
N LYS A 56 -10.69 16.24 2.10
CA LYS A 56 -10.97 16.35 3.53
C LYS A 56 -11.20 14.99 4.18
N TYR A 57 -11.00 13.91 3.42
CA TYR A 57 -11.23 12.54 3.88
C TYR A 57 -12.64 12.30 4.44
N LYS A 58 -13.64 13.04 3.88
CA LYS A 58 -15.06 12.87 4.21
C LYS A 58 -15.70 11.76 3.39
N ILE A 59 -15.30 11.65 2.13
CA ILE A 59 -15.75 10.64 1.19
C ILE A 59 -14.54 9.76 0.87
N GLY A 60 -14.72 8.46 1.01
CA GLY A 60 -13.78 7.45 0.54
C GLY A 60 -14.57 6.31 -0.05
N VAL A 61 -14.32 5.97 -1.31
CA VAL A 61 -15.03 4.89 -1.99
C VAL A 61 -14.04 3.94 -2.66
N ILE A 62 -14.35 2.66 -2.60
CA ILE A 62 -13.61 1.65 -3.35
C ILE A 62 -14.13 1.63 -4.78
N ALA A 63 -13.22 1.81 -5.73
CA ALA A 63 -13.49 1.69 -7.15
C ALA A 63 -12.67 0.54 -7.76
N CYS A 64 -13.12 0.07 -8.91
CA CYS A 64 -12.49 -1.01 -9.65
C CYS A 64 -12.33 -0.64 -11.11
N ILE A 65 -11.22 -1.07 -11.73
CA ILE A 65 -11.03 -1.15 -13.17
C ILE A 65 -10.83 -2.63 -13.55
N GLN A 66 -11.35 -2.99 -14.70
CA GLN A 66 -11.27 -4.35 -15.23
C GLN A 66 -10.45 -4.36 -16.51
N LYS A 67 -9.64 -5.40 -16.68
CA LYS A 67 -8.86 -5.61 -17.87
C LYS A 67 -9.75 -5.87 -19.07
N GLN A 68 -9.41 -5.27 -20.20
CA GLN A 68 -10.12 -5.38 -21.46
C GLN A 68 -9.15 -5.78 -22.57
N LYS A 69 -9.66 -6.17 -23.73
CA LYS A 69 -8.82 -6.53 -24.89
C LYS A 69 -7.79 -5.45 -25.23
N ASN A 70 -8.14 -4.18 -25.09
CA ASN A 70 -7.30 -3.03 -25.44
C ASN A 70 -7.04 -2.11 -24.23
N GLY A 71 -6.61 -2.69 -23.08
CA GLY A 71 -6.25 -1.92 -21.90
C GLY A 71 -7.18 -2.15 -20.72
N TRP A 72 -7.56 -1.08 -20.01
CA TRP A 72 -8.37 -1.13 -18.79
C TRP A 72 -9.66 -0.35 -18.96
N SER A 73 -10.71 -0.75 -18.27
CA SER A 73 -11.98 -0.02 -18.24
C SER A 73 -11.82 1.35 -17.54
N LYS A 74 -12.82 2.21 -17.70
CA LYS A 74 -12.97 3.36 -16.81
C LYS A 74 -13.25 2.89 -15.37
N PRO A 75 -12.82 3.66 -14.34
CA PRO A 75 -13.16 3.39 -12.95
C PRO A 75 -14.67 3.32 -12.72
N LYS A 76 -15.08 2.35 -11.89
CA LYS A 76 -16.46 2.21 -11.41
C LYS A 76 -16.44 2.00 -9.91
N VAL A 77 -17.26 2.71 -9.16
CA VAL A 77 -17.49 2.43 -7.73
C VAL A 77 -18.12 1.05 -7.62
N VAL A 78 -17.61 0.23 -6.71
CA VAL A 78 -18.12 -1.13 -6.49
C VAL A 78 -19.46 -1.13 -5.76
N SER A 79 -20.25 -2.20 -5.94
CA SER A 79 -21.64 -2.28 -5.45
C SER A 79 -21.80 -2.17 -3.93
N PHE A 80 -20.76 -2.49 -3.16
CA PHE A 80 -20.77 -2.50 -1.70
C PHE A 80 -20.18 -1.22 -1.07
N SER A 81 -19.76 -0.25 -1.87
CA SER A 81 -19.14 1.01 -1.41
C SER A 81 -19.90 2.24 -1.91
N GLY A 82 -19.71 3.37 -1.22
CA GLY A 82 -20.29 4.67 -1.59
C GLY A 82 -21.29 5.26 -0.61
N ASN A 83 -21.68 4.52 0.44
CA ASN A 83 -22.56 5.02 1.49
C ASN A 83 -21.77 5.49 2.73
N PHE A 84 -20.63 4.83 2.98
CA PHE A 84 -19.72 5.10 4.08
C PHE A 84 -18.33 5.33 3.53
N ARG A 85 -17.38 5.68 4.38
CA ARG A 85 -16.00 5.77 3.97
C ARG A 85 -15.38 4.37 3.97
N ASP A 86 -15.23 3.80 2.76
CA ASP A 86 -14.64 2.49 2.50
C ASP A 86 -13.31 2.69 1.81
N ILE A 87 -12.25 2.12 2.38
CA ILE A 87 -10.86 2.34 1.95
C ILE A 87 -10.05 1.04 2.06
N GLU A 88 -8.88 1.03 1.45
CA GLU A 88 -7.83 0.03 1.68
C GLU A 88 -8.26 -1.41 1.31
N PRO A 89 -8.65 -1.65 0.06
CA PRO A 89 -9.03 -2.98 -0.39
C PRO A 89 -7.83 -3.94 -0.40
N ALA A 90 -8.07 -5.21 -0.01
CA ALA A 90 -7.08 -6.27 -0.06
C ALA A 90 -7.72 -7.61 -0.41
N PHE A 91 -7.17 -8.32 -1.40
CA PHE A 91 -7.67 -9.64 -1.78
C PHE A 91 -7.16 -10.76 -0.88
N SER A 92 -8.00 -11.79 -0.69
CA SER A 92 -7.53 -13.13 -0.34
C SER A 92 -6.66 -13.72 -1.46
N SER A 93 -5.85 -14.72 -1.14
CA SER A 93 -4.94 -15.36 -2.09
C SER A 93 -5.64 -16.00 -3.30
N ASP A 94 -6.89 -16.44 -3.14
CA ASP A 94 -7.74 -16.99 -4.21
C ASP A 94 -8.58 -15.94 -4.94
N GLY A 95 -8.62 -14.67 -4.47
CA GLY A 95 -9.37 -13.58 -5.05
C GLY A 95 -10.89 -13.63 -4.84
N ASN A 96 -11.37 -14.53 -3.97
CA ASN A 96 -12.79 -14.71 -3.71
C ASN A 96 -13.29 -13.93 -2.50
N ILE A 97 -12.38 -13.39 -1.68
CA ILE A 97 -12.69 -12.48 -0.58
C ILE A 97 -11.96 -11.16 -0.84
N LEU A 98 -12.64 -10.03 -0.62
CA LEU A 98 -12.04 -8.71 -0.58
C LEU A 98 -12.26 -8.10 0.79
N TYR A 99 -11.18 -7.87 1.51
CA TYR A 99 -11.15 -7.17 2.79
C TYR A 99 -10.99 -5.68 2.55
N PHE A 100 -11.49 -4.85 3.47
CA PHE A 100 -11.35 -3.39 3.41
C PHE A 100 -11.62 -2.77 4.78
N SER A 101 -11.18 -1.55 4.98
CA SER A 101 -11.47 -0.76 6.17
C SER A 101 -12.70 0.10 5.94
N SER A 102 -13.59 0.19 6.92
CA SER A 102 -14.82 0.98 6.81
C SER A 102 -15.28 1.52 8.16
N ASN A 103 -15.78 2.76 8.16
CA ASN A 103 -16.41 3.39 9.31
C ASN A 103 -17.93 3.18 9.37
N ARG A 104 -18.46 2.18 8.64
CA ARG A 104 -19.89 1.85 8.63
C ARG A 104 -20.35 1.28 9.98
N PRO A 105 -21.59 1.53 10.39
CA PRO A 105 -22.14 0.96 11.60
C PRO A 105 -22.31 -0.56 11.47
N LEU A 106 -22.31 -1.26 12.62
CA LEU A 106 -22.61 -2.70 12.68
C LEU A 106 -24.08 -2.98 12.35
N ASP A 107 -24.97 -2.08 12.78
CA ASP A 107 -26.37 -2.13 12.44
C ASP A 107 -26.56 -1.53 11.04
N LYS A 108 -27.04 -2.35 10.10
CA LYS A 108 -27.26 -1.98 8.70
C LYS A 108 -28.30 -0.87 8.49
N ASP A 109 -29.20 -0.68 9.45
CA ASP A 109 -30.26 0.32 9.40
C ASP A 109 -29.81 1.65 10.03
N SER A 110 -28.63 1.69 10.66
CA SER A 110 -28.03 2.90 11.21
C SER A 110 -27.24 3.69 10.14
N THR A 111 -27.26 5.02 10.27
CA THR A 111 -26.43 5.92 9.49
C THR A 111 -25.30 6.55 10.32
N THR A 112 -25.19 6.18 11.60
CA THR A 112 -24.19 6.71 12.52
C THR A 112 -22.84 6.06 12.24
N ILE A 113 -21.90 6.85 11.76
CA ILE A 113 -20.53 6.38 11.54
C ILE A 113 -19.85 6.03 12.89
N LYS A 114 -18.96 5.05 12.85
CA LYS A 114 -18.14 4.61 13.99
C LYS A 114 -16.64 4.71 13.68
N ASP A 115 -15.79 4.18 14.57
CA ASP A 115 -14.40 3.85 14.33
C ASP A 115 -14.26 2.92 13.10
N TYR A 116 -13.04 2.83 12.55
CA TYR A 116 -12.79 1.95 11.42
C TYR A 116 -12.62 0.50 11.87
N ASP A 117 -13.42 -0.36 11.29
CA ASP A 117 -13.29 -1.81 11.39
C ASP A 117 -12.81 -2.40 10.05
N ILE A 118 -12.25 -3.61 10.11
CA ILE A 118 -12.03 -4.43 8.92
C ILE A 118 -13.32 -5.18 8.60
N TRP A 119 -13.77 -4.98 7.37
CA TRP A 119 -14.92 -5.64 6.76
C TRP A 119 -14.48 -6.50 5.59
N TYR A 120 -15.35 -7.38 5.11
CA TYR A 120 -15.11 -8.15 3.92
C TYR A 120 -16.38 -8.39 3.11
N VAL A 121 -16.19 -8.66 1.84
CA VAL A 121 -17.19 -9.18 0.91
C VAL A 121 -16.64 -10.44 0.26
N GLU A 122 -17.52 -11.35 -0.13
CA GLU A 122 -17.14 -12.62 -0.75
C GLU A 122 -17.90 -12.85 -2.06
N ARG A 123 -17.31 -13.66 -2.94
CA ARG A 123 -17.91 -14.08 -4.21
C ARG A 123 -17.50 -15.52 -4.53
N ASN A 124 -18.30 -16.22 -5.32
CA ASN A 124 -17.98 -17.61 -5.70
C ASN A 124 -16.80 -17.71 -6.70
N ASN A 125 -16.63 -16.72 -7.55
CA ASN A 125 -15.53 -16.60 -8.51
C ASN A 125 -15.46 -15.18 -9.06
N SER A 126 -14.44 -14.86 -9.85
CA SER A 126 -14.19 -13.51 -10.39
C SER A 126 -15.31 -12.92 -11.27
N LYS A 127 -16.25 -13.74 -11.74
CA LYS A 127 -17.41 -13.30 -12.55
C LYS A 127 -18.67 -13.13 -11.73
N SER A 128 -18.69 -13.61 -10.48
CA SER A 128 -19.83 -13.49 -9.58
C SER A 128 -19.89 -12.11 -8.93
N PRO A 129 -21.07 -11.59 -8.60
CA PRO A 129 -21.21 -10.37 -7.82
C PRO A 129 -20.64 -10.56 -6.40
N TRP A 130 -20.20 -9.47 -5.80
CA TRP A 130 -19.83 -9.44 -4.39
C TRP A 130 -21.07 -9.54 -3.49
N SER A 131 -20.92 -10.20 -2.36
CA SER A 131 -21.92 -10.23 -1.29
C SER A 131 -22.14 -8.85 -0.66
N SER A 132 -23.13 -8.71 0.20
CA SER A 132 -23.19 -7.61 1.14
C SER A 132 -21.99 -7.65 2.10
N PRO A 133 -21.49 -6.47 2.56
CA PRO A 133 -20.39 -6.39 3.53
C PRO A 133 -20.69 -7.11 4.84
N LYS A 134 -19.68 -7.79 5.35
CA LYS A 134 -19.68 -8.48 6.64
C LYS A 134 -18.56 -7.92 7.52
N ASN A 135 -18.87 -7.58 8.77
CA ASN A 135 -17.84 -7.18 9.74
C ASN A 135 -17.00 -8.38 10.14
N LEU A 136 -15.68 -8.23 10.18
CA LEU A 136 -14.79 -9.34 10.54
C LEU A 136 -14.91 -9.73 12.03
N GLY A 137 -15.37 -8.79 12.86
CA GLY A 137 -15.64 -9.02 14.29
C GLY A 137 -14.40 -9.23 15.16
N LYS A 138 -14.68 -9.60 16.40
CA LYS A 138 -13.59 -9.96 17.34
C LYS A 138 -12.93 -11.28 16.93
N PRO A 139 -11.61 -11.46 17.18
CA PRO A 139 -10.74 -10.55 17.92
C PRO A 139 -10.05 -9.47 17.07
N ILE A 140 -10.36 -9.38 15.77
CA ILE A 140 -9.71 -8.43 14.86
C ILE A 140 -10.15 -7.01 15.18
N ASN A 141 -11.46 -6.75 15.11
CA ASN A 141 -12.03 -5.43 15.33
C ASN A 141 -12.19 -5.13 16.82
N THR A 142 -11.91 -3.90 17.22
CA THR A 142 -11.97 -3.41 18.60
C THR A 142 -12.79 -2.11 18.67
N THR A 143 -12.63 -1.33 19.73
CA THR A 143 -13.15 0.04 19.84
C THR A 143 -12.13 1.08 19.35
N GLY A 144 -10.96 0.66 18.91
CA GLY A 144 -9.99 1.47 18.21
C GLY A 144 -10.14 1.29 16.70
N ASP A 145 -9.35 2.04 15.93
CA ASP A 145 -9.36 1.90 14.48
C ASP A 145 -8.52 0.70 14.03
N GLU A 146 -9.02 -0.02 13.04
CA GLU A 146 -8.34 -1.07 12.32
C GLU A 146 -8.28 -0.73 10.82
N PHE A 147 -7.04 -0.71 10.28
CA PHE A 147 -6.74 -0.27 8.93
C PHE A 147 -5.88 -1.26 8.15
N TYR A 148 -5.92 -1.12 6.83
CA TYR A 148 -4.99 -1.70 5.87
C TYR A 148 -4.77 -3.21 6.06
N PRO A 149 -5.80 -4.02 5.83
CA PRO A 149 -5.65 -5.48 5.88
C PRO A 149 -4.68 -5.97 4.79
N SER A 150 -3.83 -6.93 5.14
CA SER A 150 -2.94 -7.62 4.22
C SER A 150 -2.97 -9.11 4.53
N ILE A 151 -3.26 -9.95 3.53
CA ILE A 151 -3.61 -11.34 3.71
C ILE A 151 -2.52 -12.24 3.14
N THR A 152 -2.05 -13.20 3.94
CA THR A 152 -1.08 -14.21 3.52
C THR A 152 -1.74 -15.35 2.74
N GLU A 153 -0.94 -16.22 2.11
CA GLU A 153 -1.50 -17.39 1.42
C GLU A 153 -2.20 -18.38 2.36
N ASN A 154 -1.84 -18.39 3.64
CA ASN A 154 -2.47 -19.23 4.68
C ASN A 154 -3.73 -18.59 5.29
N GLY A 155 -4.10 -17.37 4.86
CA GLY A 155 -5.24 -16.63 5.38
C GLY A 155 -4.96 -15.84 6.67
N ASP A 156 -3.73 -15.82 7.16
CA ASP A 156 -3.34 -14.95 8.27
C ASP A 156 -3.51 -13.48 7.87
N ILE A 157 -4.00 -12.66 8.77
CA ILE A 157 -4.26 -11.25 8.52
C ILE A 157 -3.28 -10.35 9.27
N TYR A 158 -2.63 -9.47 8.54
CA TYR A 158 -1.88 -8.34 9.05
C TYR A 158 -2.69 -7.07 8.89
N PHE A 159 -2.61 -6.17 9.85
CA PHE A 159 -3.37 -4.92 9.80
C PHE A 159 -2.76 -3.88 10.74
N THR A 160 -3.05 -2.61 10.49
CA THR A 160 -2.70 -1.50 11.36
C THR A 160 -3.78 -1.29 12.41
N SER A 161 -3.43 -1.00 13.65
CA SER A 161 -4.42 -0.67 14.68
C SER A 161 -3.89 0.31 15.70
N SER A 162 -4.80 1.14 16.23
CA SER A 162 -4.58 2.04 17.37
C SER A 162 -5.07 1.45 18.71
N ARG A 163 -5.29 0.11 18.76
CA ARG A 163 -5.78 -0.59 19.95
C ARG A 163 -4.86 -0.45 21.15
N GLU A 164 -5.37 -0.77 22.33
CA GLU A 164 -4.56 -0.86 23.54
C GLU A 164 -3.38 -1.83 23.37
N GLY A 165 -2.20 -1.42 23.85
CA GLY A 165 -0.97 -2.21 23.77
C GLY A 165 -0.10 -1.93 22.55
N THR A 166 -0.38 -0.88 21.77
CA THR A 166 0.54 -0.33 20.77
C THR A 166 1.80 0.23 21.44
N LYS A 167 2.95 0.12 20.78
CA LYS A 167 4.23 0.71 21.21
C LYS A 167 4.31 2.19 20.85
N GLY A 168 3.79 2.53 19.67
CA GLY A 168 3.67 3.87 19.14
C GLY A 168 2.23 4.39 19.21
N LYS A 169 1.78 5.10 18.19
CA LYS A 169 0.39 5.56 18.07
C LYS A 169 -0.45 4.60 17.24
N GLU A 170 0.15 4.02 16.24
CA GLU A 170 -0.38 2.93 15.44
C GLU A 170 0.71 1.88 15.30
N ASP A 171 0.34 0.63 15.41
CA ASP A 171 1.21 -0.53 15.26
C ASP A 171 0.63 -1.49 14.22
N ILE A 172 1.50 -2.31 13.64
CA ILE A 172 1.11 -3.41 12.77
C ILE A 172 0.94 -4.67 13.63
N PHE A 173 -0.23 -5.27 13.51
CA PHE A 173 -0.61 -6.51 14.21
C PHE A 173 -0.74 -7.66 13.21
N VAL A 174 -0.61 -8.87 13.72
CA VAL A 174 -0.92 -10.10 13.01
C VAL A 174 -1.87 -10.97 13.80
N SER A 175 -2.88 -11.52 13.13
CA SER A 175 -3.73 -12.57 13.67
C SER A 175 -3.69 -13.79 12.76
N ARG A 176 -3.52 -14.97 13.38
CA ARG A 176 -3.38 -16.24 12.68
C ARG A 176 -4.74 -16.88 12.44
N LEU A 177 -4.99 -17.36 11.23
CA LEU A 177 -6.17 -18.13 10.91
C LEU A 177 -5.96 -19.60 11.34
N LYS A 178 -6.70 -20.05 12.34
CA LYS A 178 -6.65 -21.44 12.85
C LYS A 178 -8.07 -21.99 12.94
N ASN A 179 -8.32 -23.14 12.34
CA ASN A 179 -9.64 -23.80 12.38
C ASN A 179 -10.78 -22.85 11.98
N ASN A 180 -10.59 -22.04 10.94
CA ASN A 180 -11.54 -21.03 10.45
C ASN A 180 -11.86 -19.90 11.46
N ALA A 181 -11.02 -19.68 12.45
CA ALA A 181 -11.15 -18.58 13.40
C ALA A 181 -9.81 -17.82 13.55
N TYR A 182 -9.89 -16.51 13.70
CA TYR A 182 -8.73 -15.69 13.96
C TYR A 182 -8.32 -15.76 15.43
N THR A 183 -7.00 -15.89 15.68
CA THR A 183 -6.43 -15.84 17.04
C THR A 183 -6.41 -14.41 17.56
N LYS A 184 -6.17 -14.22 18.87
CA LYS A 184 -5.89 -12.90 19.44
C LYS A 184 -4.72 -12.26 18.66
N PRO A 185 -4.87 -11.02 18.16
CA PRO A 185 -3.81 -10.33 17.44
C PRO A 185 -2.57 -10.07 18.31
N GLU A 186 -1.41 -10.19 17.68
CA GLU A 186 -0.10 -9.94 18.28
C GLU A 186 0.57 -8.75 17.58
N SER A 187 1.08 -7.77 18.35
CA SER A 187 1.89 -6.67 17.82
C SER A 187 3.22 -7.22 17.29
N LEU A 188 3.68 -6.74 16.14
CA LEU A 188 4.95 -7.19 15.57
C LEU A 188 6.15 -6.76 16.43
N SER A 189 7.27 -7.47 16.25
CA SER A 189 8.52 -7.21 16.99
C SER A 189 9.11 -5.83 16.64
N GLU A 190 10.10 -5.41 17.43
CA GLU A 190 10.81 -4.11 17.28
C GLU A 190 11.51 -3.91 15.93
N GLY A 191 11.69 -4.96 15.16
CA GLY A 191 12.14 -4.86 13.78
C GLY A 191 11.18 -4.08 12.89
N VAL A 192 9.87 -4.08 13.24
CA VAL A 192 8.80 -3.38 12.55
C VAL A 192 8.22 -2.28 13.44
N ASN A 193 7.54 -2.65 14.53
CA ASN A 193 6.86 -1.71 15.42
C ASN A 193 7.83 -1.05 16.41
N THR A 194 7.79 0.27 16.49
CA THR A 194 8.64 1.09 17.34
C THR A 194 7.79 2.05 18.20
N ALA A 195 8.41 3.02 18.87
CA ALA A 195 7.69 4.10 19.55
C ALA A 195 7.17 5.18 18.59
N ASN A 196 7.31 4.99 17.28
CA ASN A 196 6.85 5.89 16.25
C ASN A 196 5.46 5.48 15.72
N TYR A 197 5.15 5.86 14.48
CA TYR A 197 4.00 5.38 13.73
C TYR A 197 4.45 4.32 12.73
N GLU A 198 3.85 3.14 12.77
CA GLU A 198 3.98 2.11 11.75
C GLU A 198 2.60 1.72 11.24
N PHE A 199 2.37 1.88 9.94
CA PHE A 199 1.06 1.70 9.35
C PHE A 199 1.12 1.25 7.88
N ASN A 200 -0.03 0.87 7.31
CA ASN A 200 -0.21 0.45 5.92
C ASN A 200 0.82 -0.61 5.47
N ALA A 201 0.78 -1.78 6.08
CA ALA A 201 1.74 -2.84 5.81
C ALA A 201 1.25 -3.81 4.73
N TYR A 202 2.02 -3.97 3.66
CA TYR A 202 1.94 -5.11 2.77
C TYR A 202 2.82 -6.23 3.30
N VAL A 203 2.26 -7.41 3.53
CA VAL A 203 3.01 -8.63 3.82
C VAL A 203 3.06 -9.53 2.60
N SER A 204 4.22 -10.12 2.31
CA SER A 204 4.33 -11.10 1.23
C SER A 204 3.47 -12.34 1.51
N PRO A 205 2.91 -13.03 0.50
CA PRO A 205 2.06 -14.19 0.70
C PRO A 205 2.67 -15.29 1.59
N LYS A 206 4.00 -15.45 1.55
CA LYS A 206 4.76 -16.42 2.35
C LYS A 206 5.36 -15.85 3.64
N GLU A 207 5.03 -14.60 3.99
CA GLU A 207 5.58 -13.90 5.16
C GLU A 207 7.11 -13.80 5.17
N ASP A 208 7.80 -13.81 4.05
CA ASP A 208 9.25 -13.69 4.00
C ASP A 208 9.75 -12.24 4.04
N PHE A 209 8.90 -11.28 3.68
CA PHE A 209 9.14 -9.84 3.87
C PHE A 209 7.84 -9.07 4.11
N ILE A 210 7.99 -7.89 4.70
CA ILE A 210 6.93 -6.91 4.92
C ILE A 210 7.45 -5.53 4.47
N ILE A 211 6.61 -4.78 3.75
CA ILE A 211 6.85 -3.36 3.44
C ILE A 211 5.76 -2.55 4.12
N PHE A 212 6.14 -1.50 4.81
CA PHE A 212 5.21 -0.69 5.59
C PHE A 212 5.62 0.77 5.59
N THR A 213 4.71 1.64 5.95
CA THR A 213 4.98 3.06 6.14
C THR A 213 5.37 3.32 7.59
N SER A 214 6.41 4.14 7.79
CA SER A 214 6.75 4.62 9.13
C SER A 214 7.15 6.09 9.11
N ILE A 215 6.80 6.81 10.19
CA ILE A 215 7.22 8.20 10.42
C ILE A 215 8.30 8.17 11.50
N ARG A 216 9.57 8.13 11.11
CA ARG A 216 10.72 8.06 12.02
C ARG A 216 11.47 9.37 12.05
N LYS A 217 11.63 9.92 13.27
CA LYS A 217 12.35 11.17 13.46
C LYS A 217 13.85 10.98 13.13
N GLY A 218 14.37 11.78 12.19
CA GLY A 218 15.77 11.75 11.79
C GLY A 218 16.12 10.66 10.76
N GLU A 219 15.13 9.87 10.32
CA GLU A 219 15.25 8.94 9.22
C GLU A 219 14.26 9.33 8.11
N GLY A 220 14.60 9.01 6.85
CA GLY A 220 13.75 9.35 5.71
C GLY A 220 13.77 10.83 5.34
N SER A 221 12.92 11.21 4.41
CA SER A 221 12.91 12.55 3.80
C SER A 221 11.55 13.24 3.80
N GLY A 222 10.51 12.62 4.39
CA GLY A 222 9.14 13.11 4.30
C GLY A 222 8.31 12.96 5.58
N ARG A 223 7.01 12.96 5.36
CA ARG A 223 6.01 12.83 6.43
C ARG A 223 5.66 11.38 6.75
N GLY A 224 6.20 10.45 6.00
CA GLY A 224 6.08 9.01 6.11
C GLY A 224 6.77 8.37 4.92
N ASP A 225 7.63 7.38 5.17
CA ASP A 225 8.46 6.73 4.18
C ASP A 225 8.24 5.22 4.22
N LEU A 226 8.55 4.53 3.12
CA LEU A 226 8.43 3.09 3.04
C LEU A 226 9.68 2.40 3.57
N TYR A 227 9.47 1.42 4.43
CA TYR A 227 10.49 0.56 5.00
C TYR A 227 10.22 -0.90 4.65
N ILE A 228 11.28 -1.69 4.55
CA ILE A 228 11.21 -3.13 4.34
C ILE A 228 11.85 -3.87 5.52
N SER A 229 11.25 -4.96 5.96
CA SER A 229 11.82 -5.89 6.94
C SER A 229 11.64 -7.32 6.45
N PHE A 230 12.59 -8.20 6.82
CA PHE A 230 12.61 -9.60 6.40
C PHE A 230 12.33 -10.52 7.57
N LYS A 231 11.66 -11.63 7.29
CA LYS A 231 11.44 -12.68 8.27
C LYS A 231 12.74 -13.45 8.47
N GLU A 232 13.23 -13.49 9.70
CA GLU A 232 14.42 -14.24 10.05
C GLU A 232 14.10 -15.70 10.41
N LYS A 233 15.14 -16.55 10.49
CA LYS A 233 15.01 -17.98 10.87
C LYS A 233 14.34 -18.18 12.23
N ASN A 234 14.55 -17.24 13.16
CA ASN A 234 13.92 -17.23 14.50
C ASN A 234 12.45 -16.78 14.49
N LYS A 235 11.85 -16.57 13.31
CA LYS A 235 10.50 -16.05 13.06
C LYS A 235 10.27 -14.60 13.51
N LYS A 236 11.31 -13.85 13.88
CA LYS A 236 11.23 -12.41 14.13
C LYS A 236 11.42 -11.64 12.84
N TRP A 237 10.99 -10.40 12.84
CA TRP A 237 11.26 -9.44 11.77
C TRP A 237 12.61 -8.78 11.99
N SER A 238 13.43 -8.67 10.96
CA SER A 238 14.71 -7.96 10.99
C SER A 238 14.49 -6.47 11.26
N LYS A 239 15.57 -5.76 11.64
CA LYS A 239 15.53 -4.30 11.63
C LYS A 239 15.09 -3.80 10.25
N ALA A 240 14.12 -2.90 10.21
CA ALA A 240 13.60 -2.36 8.97
C ALA A 240 14.64 -1.46 8.27
N ILE A 241 14.66 -1.52 6.94
CA ILE A 241 15.54 -0.77 6.05
C ILE A 241 14.69 0.24 5.28
N LEU A 242 15.10 1.51 5.24
CA LEU A 242 14.44 2.56 4.47
C LEU A 242 14.59 2.28 2.95
N LEU A 243 13.51 2.40 2.21
CA LEU A 243 13.53 2.32 0.75
C LEU A 243 13.85 3.71 0.15
N GLU A 244 15.11 4.14 0.27
CA GLU A 244 15.56 5.50 -0.08
C GLU A 244 15.18 5.94 -1.50
N THR A 245 15.23 5.03 -2.47
CA THR A 245 14.91 5.34 -3.88
C THR A 245 13.44 5.66 -4.13
N ILE A 246 12.59 5.33 -3.17
CA ILE A 246 11.15 5.58 -3.23
C ILE A 246 10.80 6.84 -2.45
N SER A 247 11.51 7.08 -1.36
CA SER A 247 11.26 8.18 -0.43
C SER A 247 11.26 9.55 -1.10
N SER A 248 10.31 10.40 -0.72
CA SER A 248 10.17 11.77 -1.17
C SER A 248 9.95 12.71 0.02
N SER A 249 9.96 14.03 -0.21
CA SER A 249 9.61 15.02 0.83
C SER A 249 8.12 15.05 1.19
N ALA A 250 7.32 14.12 0.67
CA ALA A 250 5.90 13.99 0.92
C ALA A 250 5.58 12.66 1.62
N LEU A 251 4.31 12.35 1.82
CA LEU A 251 3.87 11.06 2.32
C LEU A 251 3.96 10.00 1.21
N ASP A 252 4.77 8.96 1.43
CA ASP A 252 4.87 7.75 0.62
C ASP A 252 4.34 6.58 1.45
N TYR A 253 3.23 5.94 1.01
CA TYR A 253 2.46 5.02 1.85
C TYR A 253 1.68 3.99 1.02
N CYS A 254 0.94 3.10 1.68
CA CYS A 254 0.09 2.08 1.06
C CYS A 254 0.84 1.23 0.01
N PRO A 255 1.92 0.54 0.40
CA PRO A 255 2.68 -0.30 -0.51
C PRO A 255 1.90 -1.57 -0.91
N PHE A 256 2.04 -1.98 -2.16
CA PHE A 256 1.56 -3.26 -2.67
C PHE A 256 2.61 -3.86 -3.62
N VAL A 257 2.96 -5.13 -3.45
CA VAL A 257 3.94 -5.81 -4.32
C VAL A 257 3.25 -6.84 -5.21
N ASP A 258 3.36 -6.65 -6.50
CA ASP A 258 3.10 -7.67 -7.49
C ASP A 258 4.37 -8.51 -7.68
N ILE A 259 4.49 -9.57 -6.89
CA ILE A 259 5.66 -10.46 -6.89
C ILE A 259 5.85 -11.11 -8.27
N LYS A 260 4.76 -11.48 -8.94
CA LYS A 260 4.78 -12.14 -10.24
C LYS A 260 5.40 -11.27 -11.33
N ASN A 261 5.15 -9.97 -11.28
CA ASN A 261 5.63 -9.00 -12.27
C ASN A 261 6.82 -8.17 -11.76
N ASN A 262 7.37 -8.47 -10.59
CA ASN A 262 8.48 -7.74 -9.95
C ASN A 262 8.24 -6.23 -9.90
N LYS A 263 7.07 -5.84 -9.38
CA LYS A 263 6.68 -4.43 -9.26
C LYS A 263 6.23 -4.09 -7.85
N LEU A 264 6.70 -2.96 -7.36
CA LEU A 264 6.14 -2.30 -6.19
C LEU A 264 5.23 -1.17 -6.67
N TYR A 265 4.05 -1.13 -6.11
CA TYR A 265 3.11 -0.03 -6.21
C TYR A 265 2.99 0.64 -4.85
N PHE A 266 2.79 1.93 -4.84
CA PHE A 266 2.58 2.68 -3.61
C PHE A 266 1.84 3.98 -3.90
N THR A 267 1.30 4.57 -2.87
CA THR A 267 0.68 5.89 -2.94
C THR A 267 1.69 6.96 -2.55
N SER A 268 1.68 8.09 -3.23
CA SER A 268 2.51 9.23 -2.89
C SER A 268 1.78 10.55 -3.13
N SER A 269 1.95 11.47 -2.19
CA SER A 269 1.49 12.86 -2.32
C SER A 269 2.60 13.81 -2.76
N ARG A 270 3.63 13.30 -3.45
CA ARG A 270 4.73 14.14 -3.99
C ARG A 270 4.24 15.22 -4.92
N SER A 271 4.98 16.32 -4.98
CA SER A 271 4.59 17.49 -5.76
C SER A 271 5.79 18.10 -6.47
N ALA A 272 5.58 18.53 -7.70
CA ALA A 272 6.51 19.36 -8.44
C ALA A 272 6.24 20.87 -8.27
N ILE A 273 5.21 21.24 -7.49
CA ILE A 273 4.86 22.62 -7.19
C ILE A 273 5.98 23.24 -6.36
N LYS A 274 6.50 24.37 -6.82
CA LYS A 274 7.61 25.08 -6.17
C LYS A 274 7.09 26.18 -5.27
N ASN A 275 7.84 26.50 -4.20
CA ASN A 275 7.55 27.66 -3.35
C ASN A 275 7.85 29.01 -4.03
N TYR A 276 8.65 29.00 -5.11
CA TYR A 276 9.05 30.19 -5.85
C TYR A 276 9.17 29.91 -7.35
N TYR A 277 8.73 30.86 -8.15
CA TYR A 277 8.84 30.86 -9.61
C TYR A 277 9.57 32.14 -10.06
N SER A 278 10.62 32.01 -10.85
CA SER A 278 11.43 33.13 -11.35
C SER A 278 10.65 34.09 -12.28
N LYS A 279 9.55 33.61 -12.88
CA LYS A 279 8.63 34.41 -13.69
C LYS A 279 7.29 34.52 -12.98
N ARG A 280 6.60 35.66 -13.09
CA ARG A 280 5.22 35.83 -12.61
C ARG A 280 4.33 34.81 -13.31
N LEU A 281 3.56 34.05 -12.53
CA LEU A 281 2.61 33.07 -13.06
C LEU A 281 1.41 33.79 -13.67
N SER A 282 1.01 33.35 -14.86
CA SER A 282 -0.27 33.66 -15.48
C SER A 282 -1.37 32.74 -14.94
N TYR A 283 -2.63 33.04 -15.24
CA TYR A 283 -3.76 32.16 -14.91
C TYR A 283 -3.62 30.79 -15.55
N SER A 284 -3.18 30.72 -16.80
CA SER A 284 -2.91 29.46 -17.50
C SER A 284 -1.80 28.65 -16.88
N ASP A 285 -0.73 29.30 -16.35
CA ASP A 285 0.34 28.61 -15.62
C ASP A 285 -0.19 27.97 -14.33
N ILE A 286 -1.05 28.69 -13.60
CA ILE A 286 -1.68 28.17 -12.38
C ILE A 286 -2.54 26.96 -12.70
N LEU A 287 -3.41 27.03 -13.71
CA LEU A 287 -4.24 25.89 -14.14
C LEU A 287 -3.38 24.68 -14.52
N ARG A 288 -2.31 24.92 -15.28
CA ARG A 288 -1.38 23.88 -15.69
C ARG A 288 -0.71 23.22 -14.47
N ILE A 289 -0.15 24.01 -13.55
CA ILE A 289 0.53 23.54 -12.34
C ILE A 289 -0.38 22.65 -11.47
N TYR A 290 -1.66 23.03 -11.33
CA TYR A 290 -2.61 22.25 -10.52
C TYR A 290 -3.19 21.02 -11.23
N ASN A 291 -3.16 20.99 -12.55
CA ASN A 291 -3.70 19.87 -13.33
C ASN A 291 -2.62 18.88 -13.80
N GLU A 292 -1.36 19.30 -13.89
CA GLU A 292 -0.24 18.41 -14.22
C GLU A 292 0.28 17.70 -12.95
N GLU A 293 0.44 16.38 -13.07
CA GLU A 293 1.01 15.58 -11.97
C GLU A 293 2.56 15.57 -12.05
N PRO A 294 3.26 15.54 -10.94
CA PRO A 294 2.75 15.43 -9.56
C PRO A 294 2.33 16.78 -8.96
N SER A 295 1.09 16.88 -8.49
CA SER A 295 0.47 18.12 -8.01
C SER A 295 0.25 18.17 -6.48
N GLY A 296 0.77 17.21 -5.73
CA GLY A 296 0.53 17.07 -4.29
C GLY A 296 -0.73 16.28 -3.95
N LYS A 297 -1.53 15.88 -4.93
CA LYS A 297 -2.61 14.92 -4.74
C LYS A 297 -2.02 13.53 -4.51
N SER A 298 -2.68 12.71 -3.74
CA SER A 298 -2.32 11.30 -3.63
C SER A 298 -2.54 10.59 -4.96
N ARG A 299 -1.49 9.94 -5.46
CA ARG A 299 -1.46 9.20 -6.72
C ARG A 299 -0.75 7.87 -6.55
N LEU A 300 -1.13 6.90 -7.38
CA LEU A 300 -0.46 5.62 -7.45
C LEU A 300 0.82 5.74 -8.28
N TYR A 301 1.90 5.23 -7.73
CA TYR A 301 3.21 5.13 -8.38
C TYR A 301 3.64 3.67 -8.47
N THR A 302 4.53 3.39 -9.40
CA THR A 302 5.13 2.06 -9.55
C THR A 302 6.61 2.16 -9.86
N ILE A 303 7.36 1.14 -9.42
CA ILE A 303 8.78 0.97 -9.67
C ILE A 303 9.07 -0.52 -9.86
N PRO A 304 10.06 -0.92 -10.69
CA PRO A 304 10.57 -2.29 -10.67
C PRO A 304 11.06 -2.66 -9.26
N PHE A 305 10.68 -3.85 -8.80
CA PHE A 305 11.00 -4.30 -7.45
C PHE A 305 11.42 -5.77 -7.46
N VAL A 306 12.73 -6.00 -7.27
CA VAL A 306 13.32 -7.32 -7.19
C VAL A 306 13.80 -7.52 -5.76
N ILE A 307 13.11 -8.37 -5.01
CA ILE A 307 13.29 -8.55 -3.56
C ILE A 307 14.72 -8.97 -3.18
N GLU A 308 15.40 -9.72 -4.05
CA GLU A 308 16.77 -10.20 -3.84
C GLU A 308 17.80 -9.07 -3.70
N ASN A 309 17.51 -7.89 -4.29
CA ASN A 309 18.38 -6.71 -4.20
C ASN A 309 18.40 -6.11 -2.79
N PHE A 310 17.42 -6.39 -1.96
CA PHE A 310 17.28 -5.87 -0.59
C PHE A 310 17.73 -6.87 0.48
N LYS A 311 17.81 -8.17 0.16
CA LYS A 311 18.26 -9.21 1.09
C LYS A 311 19.77 -9.19 1.37
N LYS A 312 20.55 -8.45 0.57
CA LYS A 312 22.00 -8.40 0.64
C LYS A 312 22.55 -7.14 1.34
N GLN A 313 21.69 -6.27 1.81
CA GLN A 313 22.00 -5.11 2.62
C GLN A 313 21.85 -5.44 4.12
#